data_4427ad02713634cf310698cbc9f0bbf1
#
_entry.id   4427ad02713634cf310698cbc9f0bbf1
#
_cell.length_a   1.000
_cell.length_b   1.000
_cell.length_c   1.000
_cell.angle_alpha   90.00
_cell.angle_beta   90.00
_cell.angle_gamma   90.00
#
_symmetry.space_group_name_H-M   'P 1'
#
loop_
_entity.id
_entity.type
_entity.pdbx_description
1 polymer ?
#
loop_
_entity_poly.entity_id
_entity_poly.type
_entity_poly.pdbx_seq_one_letter_code
_entity_poly.pdbx_strand_id
1 'polypeptide(L)'
;MNERSDYNAFIERLKKSDDEFRSESTQKRHANNFRTARENLNHLVDQDTFLEFGQFAVAAQRSRRDSDELILDTNADGIITGFCNINSDIHSKDLTNAVAIIYDYSVLAGTQGFFHHQKLDRICDKAKEYNLPIVIFTEGGGGRPGDVDVLTQIAGLHVPSFANWSSLSGTCLRIAITNGYCFAGNAALYGSSDIRIATKGSNIGMAGPAMIEGGGLGKFSPKDVGPVEDQLKNGVVDILVDNEEAATQTAKSLLSYFQGSLLEFDVNDQSKLKSILPDDRRYTYEIRDLIEILFDKLSFIELKRSYGQSVVTGFARIEGKTFGVLASVSYTHLTLPTRSR
;
A
#
# COMPACT_ATOMS: atom_id res chain seq x y z
N MET A 1 36.53 27.61 12.95
CA MET A 1 36.32 26.61 11.87
C MET A 1 35.45 27.28 10.85
N ASN A 2 35.95 27.48 9.63
CA ASN A 2 35.06 27.98 8.56
C ASN A 2 34.02 26.88 8.30
N GLU A 3 32.79 27.12 8.70
CA GLU A 3 31.69 26.26 8.30
C GLU A 3 31.62 26.26 6.78
N ARG A 4 31.65 25.07 6.19
CA ARG A 4 31.61 24.92 4.73
C ARG A 4 30.20 25.34 4.27
N SER A 5 30.11 26.41 3.48
CA SER A 5 28.84 26.95 2.99
C SER A 5 28.03 25.95 2.17
N ASP A 6 28.72 25.06 1.43
CA ASP A 6 28.14 23.99 0.64
C ASP A 6 27.47 22.92 1.51
N TYR A 7 28.07 22.57 2.65
CA TYR A 7 27.49 21.65 3.62
C TYR A 7 26.24 22.22 4.29
N ASN A 8 26.29 23.50 4.67
CA ASN A 8 25.12 24.16 5.27
C ASN A 8 23.95 24.24 4.29
N ALA A 9 24.23 24.58 3.01
CA ALA A 9 23.21 24.60 1.96
C ALA A 9 22.59 23.19 1.73
N PHE A 10 23.42 22.14 1.80
CA PHE A 10 22.93 20.77 1.73
C PHE A 10 22.00 20.41 2.91
N ILE A 11 22.41 20.73 4.14
CA ILE A 11 21.58 20.48 5.33
C ILE A 11 20.26 21.26 5.29
N GLU A 12 20.31 22.53 4.87
CA GLU A 12 19.09 23.32 4.68
C GLU A 12 18.17 22.72 3.62
N ARG A 13 18.74 22.20 2.53
CA ARG A 13 17.97 21.53 1.48
C ARG A 13 17.34 20.24 1.96
N LEU A 14 18.02 19.47 2.82
CA LEU A 14 17.47 18.29 3.48
C LEU A 14 16.24 18.64 4.34
N LYS A 15 16.39 19.67 5.19
CA LYS A 15 15.30 20.12 6.06
C LYS A 15 14.05 20.53 5.31
N LYS A 16 14.18 21.13 4.11
CA LYS A 16 13.03 21.53 3.28
C LYS A 16 12.16 20.34 2.84
N SER A 17 12.59 19.09 3.04
CA SER A 17 11.78 17.88 2.79
C SER A 17 10.94 17.45 3.99
N ASP A 18 11.11 18.05 5.14
CA ASP A 18 10.39 17.70 6.35
C ASP A 18 9.07 18.49 6.48
N ASP A 19 8.10 17.90 7.15
CA ASP A 19 6.76 18.47 7.35
C ASP A 19 6.76 19.82 8.07
N GLU A 20 7.76 20.06 8.94
CA GLU A 20 7.95 21.33 9.64
C GLU A 20 8.14 22.52 8.67
N PHE A 21 8.80 22.32 7.54
CA PHE A 21 9.02 23.32 6.52
C PHE A 21 7.85 23.46 5.54
N ARG A 22 6.89 22.55 5.60
CA ARG A 22 5.69 22.47 4.77
C ARG A 22 4.42 22.63 5.61
N SER A 23 4.47 23.49 6.61
CA SER A 23 3.43 23.65 7.65
C SER A 23 2.02 23.86 7.11
N GLU A 24 1.85 24.62 6.02
CA GLU A 24 0.53 24.84 5.39
C GLU A 24 -0.05 23.55 4.81
N SER A 25 0.76 22.80 4.06
CA SER A 25 0.35 21.51 3.47
C SER A 25 0.03 20.49 4.57
N THR A 26 0.85 20.43 5.62
CA THR A 26 0.65 19.59 6.79
C THR A 26 -0.65 19.91 7.49
N GLN A 27 -0.91 21.20 7.80
CA GLN A 27 -2.16 21.65 8.42
C GLN A 27 -3.38 21.32 7.57
N LYS A 28 -3.27 21.46 6.25
CA LYS A 28 -4.35 21.11 5.32
C LYS A 28 -4.66 19.61 5.33
N ARG A 29 -3.65 18.75 5.43
CA ARG A 29 -3.85 17.30 5.59
C ARG A 29 -4.57 16.98 6.90
N HIS A 30 -4.08 17.51 8.02
CA HIS A 30 -4.65 17.28 9.35
C HIS A 30 -6.07 17.82 9.48
N ALA A 31 -6.38 19.01 8.89
CA ALA A 31 -7.74 19.57 8.87
C ALA A 31 -8.77 18.66 8.15
N ASN A 32 -8.30 17.79 7.26
CA ASN A 32 -9.12 16.78 6.59
C ASN A 32 -9.02 15.38 7.22
N ASN A 33 -8.43 15.27 8.40
CA ASN A 33 -8.17 14.01 9.13
C ASN A 33 -7.28 13.01 8.35
N PHE A 34 -6.35 13.50 7.54
CA PHE A 34 -5.33 12.70 6.88
C PHE A 34 -3.96 12.95 7.48
N ARG A 35 -3.13 11.92 7.50
CA ARG A 35 -1.71 12.01 7.82
C ARG A 35 -0.92 12.54 6.63
N THR A 36 0.28 13.07 6.91
CA THR A 36 1.26 13.36 5.88
C THR A 36 1.92 12.09 5.38
N ALA A 37 2.60 12.18 4.23
CA ALA A 37 3.40 11.07 3.72
C ALA A 37 4.54 10.69 4.68
N ARG A 38 5.16 11.67 5.35
CA ARG A 38 6.22 11.46 6.34
C ARG A 38 5.70 10.79 7.62
N GLU A 39 4.53 11.16 8.11
CA GLU A 39 3.90 10.51 9.26
C GLU A 39 3.57 9.05 8.97
N ASN A 40 3.06 8.73 7.79
CA ASN A 40 2.81 7.36 7.37
C ASN A 40 4.10 6.55 7.24
N LEU A 41 5.15 7.15 6.65
CA LEU A 41 6.47 6.55 6.58
C LEU A 41 7.03 6.24 7.97
N ASN A 42 7.07 7.24 8.86
CA ASN A 42 7.64 7.10 10.20
C ASN A 42 6.92 6.05 11.05
N HIS A 43 5.62 5.86 10.83
CA HIS A 43 4.87 4.80 11.51
C HIS A 43 5.11 3.41 10.91
N LEU A 44 5.40 3.34 9.61
CA LEU A 44 5.64 2.08 8.91
C LEU A 44 7.00 1.49 9.23
N VAL A 45 8.06 2.31 9.18
CA VAL A 45 9.44 1.86 9.26
C VAL A 45 9.95 1.82 10.70
N ASP A 46 10.91 0.97 10.96
CA ASP A 46 11.61 0.96 12.24
C ASP A 46 12.48 2.22 12.38
N GLN A 47 12.58 2.73 13.59
CA GLN A 47 13.27 3.98 13.87
C GLN A 47 14.72 3.97 13.33
N ASP A 48 15.13 5.06 12.70
CA ASP A 48 16.47 5.31 12.18
C ASP A 48 16.97 4.29 11.11
N THR A 49 16.05 3.56 10.46
CA THR A 49 16.41 2.56 9.44
C THR A 49 16.16 3.02 8.01
N PHE A 50 15.45 4.13 7.79
CA PHE A 50 15.07 4.55 6.44
C PHE A 50 16.21 5.24 5.68
N LEU A 51 16.60 4.65 4.56
CA LEU A 51 17.55 5.22 3.61
C LEU A 51 16.81 5.73 2.37
N GLU A 52 16.57 7.03 2.30
CA GLU A 52 15.82 7.66 1.21
C GLU A 52 16.61 7.80 -0.09
N PHE A 53 15.96 7.52 -1.22
CA PHE A 53 16.50 7.75 -2.56
C PHE A 53 15.75 8.86 -3.29
N GLY A 54 16.51 9.76 -3.93
CA GLY A 54 15.97 10.81 -4.78
C GLY A 54 15.21 11.91 -4.02
N GLN A 55 15.56 12.17 -2.77
CA GLN A 55 14.95 13.17 -1.89
C GLN A 55 14.98 14.59 -2.49
N PHE A 56 15.98 14.91 -3.32
CA PHE A 56 16.12 16.23 -3.94
C PHE A 56 15.44 16.38 -5.30
N ALA A 57 14.75 15.36 -5.78
CA ALA A 57 13.96 15.48 -7.00
C ALA A 57 12.83 16.52 -6.81
N VAL A 58 12.51 17.21 -7.87
CA VAL A 58 11.39 18.14 -7.97
C VAL A 58 10.67 17.89 -9.29
N ALA A 59 9.44 18.38 -9.44
CA ALA A 59 8.67 18.22 -10.67
C ALA A 59 9.44 18.80 -11.89
N ALA A 60 9.28 18.17 -13.06
CA ALA A 60 9.91 18.59 -14.33
C ALA A 60 9.21 19.83 -14.90
N GLN A 61 9.24 20.95 -14.16
CA GLN A 61 8.50 22.19 -14.43
C GLN A 61 9.38 23.45 -14.35
N ARG A 62 10.70 23.33 -14.49
CA ARG A 62 11.64 24.44 -14.36
C ARG A 62 11.49 25.52 -15.43
N SER A 63 10.92 25.17 -16.59
CA SER A 63 10.64 26.13 -17.65
C SER A 63 9.52 27.11 -17.33
N ARG A 64 8.71 26.82 -16.31
CA ARG A 64 7.53 27.64 -15.93
C ARG A 64 7.42 27.98 -14.45
N ARG A 65 8.28 27.46 -13.59
CA ARG A 65 8.27 27.68 -12.15
C ARG A 65 9.68 27.99 -11.63
N ASP A 66 9.77 28.85 -10.63
CA ASP A 66 11.03 29.14 -9.96
C ASP A 66 11.58 27.93 -9.20
N SER A 67 12.92 27.87 -9.06
CA SER A 67 13.58 26.74 -8.39
C SER A 67 13.20 26.63 -6.91
N ASP A 68 13.08 27.73 -6.20
CA ASP A 68 12.73 27.73 -4.77
C ASP A 68 11.28 27.31 -4.58
N GLU A 69 10.37 27.75 -5.45
CA GLU A 69 8.97 27.32 -5.49
C GLU A 69 8.87 25.81 -5.74
N LEU A 70 9.61 25.27 -6.73
CA LEU A 70 9.63 23.82 -6.99
C LEU A 70 10.14 23.00 -5.81
N ILE A 71 11.15 23.51 -5.10
CA ILE A 71 11.72 22.84 -3.93
C ILE A 71 10.70 22.72 -2.79
N LEU A 72 9.89 23.73 -2.58
CA LEU A 72 8.89 23.75 -1.51
C LEU A 72 7.63 22.97 -1.88
N ASP A 73 7.12 23.20 -3.10
CA ASP A 73 5.81 22.69 -3.49
C ASP A 73 5.84 21.30 -4.10
N THR A 74 7.02 20.88 -4.64
CA THR A 74 7.14 19.61 -5.36
C THR A 74 8.24 18.71 -4.80
N ASN A 75 8.40 18.74 -3.50
CA ASN A 75 9.40 17.98 -2.77
C ASN A 75 9.40 16.49 -3.15
N ALA A 76 10.59 15.93 -3.35
CA ALA A 76 10.81 14.55 -3.74
C ALA A 76 10.02 14.11 -5.00
N ASP A 77 9.52 15.08 -5.78
CA ASP A 77 8.58 14.89 -6.90
C ASP A 77 7.31 14.12 -6.52
N GLY A 78 6.84 14.30 -5.26
CA GLY A 78 5.61 13.70 -4.75
C GLY A 78 5.69 12.21 -4.45
N ILE A 79 6.89 11.62 -4.38
CA ILE A 79 7.08 10.23 -4.01
C ILE A 79 8.32 10.05 -3.12
N ILE A 80 8.15 9.46 -1.96
CA ILE A 80 9.22 9.07 -1.06
C ILE A 80 9.54 7.61 -1.32
N THR A 81 10.80 7.28 -1.57
CA THR A 81 11.25 5.91 -1.87
C THR A 81 12.52 5.59 -1.13
N GLY A 82 12.62 4.41 -0.54
CA GLY A 82 13.83 4.03 0.18
C GLY A 82 13.83 2.60 0.70
N PHE A 83 15.00 2.20 1.20
CA PHE A 83 15.17 0.98 1.97
C PHE A 83 14.89 1.25 3.44
N CYS A 84 14.38 0.23 4.13
CA CYS A 84 14.08 0.30 5.55
C CYS A 84 14.10 -1.09 6.19
N ASN A 85 14.01 -1.11 7.52
CA ASN A 85 13.59 -2.30 8.24
C ASN A 85 12.15 -2.10 8.74
N ILE A 86 11.39 -3.19 8.81
CA ILE A 86 10.03 -3.23 9.36
C ILE A 86 9.91 -4.48 10.23
N ASN A 87 9.45 -4.32 11.48
CA ASN A 87 9.27 -5.40 12.46
C ASN A 87 10.58 -5.98 13.07
N SER A 88 11.64 -5.18 13.23
CA SER A 88 12.89 -5.64 13.85
C SER A 88 12.77 -5.92 15.35
N ASP A 89 11.64 -5.54 15.95
CA ASP A 89 11.29 -5.85 17.33
C ASP A 89 10.83 -7.30 17.54
N ILE A 90 10.29 -7.94 16.49
CA ILE A 90 9.74 -9.30 16.55
C ILE A 90 10.42 -10.30 15.61
N HIS A 91 11.22 -9.82 14.65
CA HIS A 91 11.96 -10.66 13.71
C HIS A 91 13.46 -10.31 13.68
N SER A 92 14.29 -11.24 13.21
CA SER A 92 15.72 -10.97 13.04
C SER A 92 15.94 -9.91 11.94
N LYS A 93 16.93 -9.02 12.14
CA LYS A 93 17.22 -7.90 11.22
C LYS A 93 17.37 -8.31 9.77
N ASP A 94 17.94 -9.47 9.49
CA ASP A 94 18.15 -9.99 8.13
C ASP A 94 16.83 -10.25 7.39
N LEU A 95 15.76 -10.53 8.13
CA LEU A 95 14.42 -10.80 7.59
C LEU A 95 13.52 -9.57 7.54
N THR A 96 13.97 -8.44 8.09
CA THR A 96 13.15 -7.21 8.21
C THR A 96 13.44 -6.17 7.13
N ASN A 97 14.41 -6.43 6.25
CA ASN A 97 14.70 -5.56 5.13
C ASN A 97 13.49 -5.45 4.19
N ALA A 98 13.13 -4.23 3.86
CA ALA A 98 11.98 -3.91 3.02
C ALA A 98 12.21 -2.64 2.20
N VAL A 99 11.31 -2.38 1.27
CA VAL A 99 11.19 -1.13 0.53
C VAL A 99 9.92 -0.42 0.95
N ALA A 100 10.04 0.87 1.28
CA ALA A 100 8.90 1.76 1.48
C ALA A 100 8.77 2.73 0.31
N ILE A 101 7.54 2.86 -0.20
CA ILE A 101 7.15 3.80 -1.27
C ILE A 101 5.93 4.56 -0.80
N ILE A 102 6.04 5.88 -0.62
CA ILE A 102 4.94 6.68 -0.12
C ILE A 102 4.65 7.82 -1.10
N TYR A 103 3.47 7.79 -1.70
CA TYR A 103 2.97 8.90 -2.51
C TYR A 103 2.56 10.06 -1.59
N ASP A 104 2.99 11.26 -1.93
CA ASP A 104 2.62 12.47 -1.18
C ASP A 104 1.50 13.23 -1.90
N TYR A 105 0.27 13.03 -1.44
CA TYR A 105 -0.90 13.70 -2.00
C TYR A 105 -0.84 15.23 -1.89
N SER A 106 -0.08 15.77 -0.94
CA SER A 106 0.12 17.21 -0.80
C SER A 106 0.96 17.81 -1.94
N VAL A 107 1.69 16.98 -2.68
CA VAL A 107 2.43 17.36 -3.87
C VAL A 107 1.61 17.08 -5.12
N LEU A 108 1.04 18.13 -5.70
CA LEU A 108 0.29 18.06 -6.96
C LEU A 108 -0.75 16.93 -6.99
N ALA A 109 -1.47 16.75 -5.85
CA ALA A 109 -2.48 15.71 -5.64
C ALA A 109 -1.97 14.27 -5.86
N GLY A 110 -0.73 13.98 -5.49
CA GLY A 110 -0.12 12.64 -5.61
C GLY A 110 0.01 12.16 -7.05
N THR A 111 0.02 13.08 -8.03
CA THR A 111 0.10 12.73 -9.44
C THR A 111 1.51 12.31 -9.85
N GLN A 112 1.57 11.38 -10.80
CA GLN A 112 2.80 10.76 -11.29
C GLN A 112 3.47 11.63 -12.35
N GLY A 113 4.63 12.23 -11.99
CA GLY A 113 5.46 13.03 -12.87
C GLY A 113 6.65 12.27 -13.44
N PHE A 114 7.51 12.98 -14.18
CA PHE A 114 8.67 12.38 -14.84
C PHE A 114 9.68 11.79 -13.85
N PHE A 115 10.19 12.61 -12.92
CA PHE A 115 11.17 12.12 -11.93
C PHE A 115 10.52 11.20 -10.90
N HIS A 116 9.21 11.36 -10.66
CA HIS A 116 8.41 10.43 -9.89
C HIS A 116 8.52 9.01 -10.48
N HIS A 117 8.26 8.84 -11.77
CA HIS A 117 8.39 7.55 -12.46
C HIS A 117 9.83 7.01 -12.41
N GLN A 118 10.84 7.84 -12.63
CA GLN A 118 12.23 7.41 -12.54
C GLN A 118 12.61 6.90 -11.14
N LYS A 119 12.12 7.54 -10.09
CA LYS A 119 12.31 7.07 -8.71
C LYS A 119 11.62 5.73 -8.47
N LEU A 120 10.37 5.61 -8.93
CA LEU A 120 9.60 4.37 -8.84
C LEU A 120 10.31 3.22 -9.57
N ASP A 121 10.75 3.44 -10.81
CA ASP A 121 11.45 2.44 -11.61
C ASP A 121 12.73 1.99 -10.91
N ARG A 122 13.55 2.94 -10.46
CA ARG A 122 14.80 2.64 -9.76
C ARG A 122 14.58 1.83 -8.49
N ILE A 123 13.59 2.17 -7.67
CA ILE A 123 13.37 1.43 -6.42
C ILE A 123 12.76 0.05 -6.67
N CYS A 124 11.94 -0.12 -7.71
CA CYS A 124 11.45 -1.42 -8.16
C CYS A 124 12.59 -2.33 -8.63
N ASP A 125 13.53 -1.80 -9.44
CA ASP A 125 14.71 -2.54 -9.86
C ASP A 125 15.55 -2.98 -8.68
N LYS A 126 15.74 -2.12 -7.69
CA LYS A 126 16.47 -2.45 -6.45
C LYS A 126 15.74 -3.46 -5.58
N ALA A 127 14.42 -3.34 -5.44
CA ALA A 127 13.62 -4.35 -4.74
C ALA A 127 13.78 -5.73 -5.38
N LYS A 128 13.76 -5.79 -6.71
CA LYS A 128 13.95 -7.03 -7.47
C LYS A 128 15.34 -7.59 -7.32
N GLU A 129 16.37 -6.75 -7.41
CA GLU A 129 17.79 -7.13 -7.28
C GLU A 129 18.06 -7.79 -5.91
N TYR A 130 17.48 -7.24 -4.84
CA TYR A 130 17.68 -7.73 -3.47
C TYR A 130 16.55 -8.64 -2.97
N ASN A 131 15.55 -8.92 -3.81
CA ASN A 131 14.37 -9.73 -3.47
C ASN A 131 13.64 -9.23 -2.21
N LEU A 132 13.40 -7.92 -2.12
CA LEU A 132 12.81 -7.28 -0.95
C LEU A 132 11.30 -7.10 -1.11
N PRO A 133 10.53 -7.29 -0.04
CA PRO A 133 9.11 -6.92 0.00
C PRO A 133 8.95 -5.40 -0.08
N ILE A 134 7.81 -4.97 -0.62
CA ILE A 134 7.47 -3.56 -0.81
C ILE A 134 6.17 -3.24 -0.10
N VAL A 135 6.15 -2.15 0.67
CA VAL A 135 4.92 -1.51 1.14
C VAL A 135 4.79 -0.16 0.44
N ILE A 136 3.66 0.03 -0.25
CA ILE A 136 3.39 1.24 -1.04
C ILE A 136 2.09 1.92 -0.60
N PHE A 137 2.14 3.24 -0.37
CA PHE A 137 0.96 4.09 -0.25
C PHE A 137 0.67 4.74 -1.61
N THR A 138 -0.53 4.59 -2.12
CA THR A 138 -0.88 4.89 -3.52
C THR A 138 -1.87 6.04 -3.68
N GLU A 139 -2.11 6.86 -2.67
CA GLU A 139 -3.02 7.99 -2.77
C GLU A 139 -2.58 8.96 -3.88
N GLY A 140 -3.42 9.19 -4.89
CA GLY A 140 -3.08 10.13 -5.95
C GLY A 140 -3.99 10.11 -7.17
N GLY A 141 -3.83 11.14 -7.99
CA GLY A 141 -4.70 11.46 -9.13
C GLY A 141 -4.32 10.83 -10.48
N GLY A 142 -3.30 9.99 -10.54
CA GLY A 142 -2.81 9.42 -11.80
C GLY A 142 -1.70 10.24 -12.47
N GLY A 143 -1.60 10.19 -13.79
CA GLY A 143 -0.56 10.88 -14.55
C GLY A 143 -0.62 12.41 -14.40
N ARG A 144 0.55 13.05 -14.40
CA ARG A 144 0.70 14.51 -14.28
C ARG A 144 0.90 15.15 -15.65
N PRO A 145 -0.07 15.92 -16.18
CA PRO A 145 0.07 16.56 -17.49
C PRO A 145 0.96 17.80 -17.47
N GLY A 146 1.40 18.25 -16.31
CA GLY A 146 2.10 19.51 -16.13
C GLY A 146 3.61 19.50 -16.22
N ASP A 147 4.24 18.36 -16.43
CA ASP A 147 5.70 18.22 -16.52
C ASP A 147 6.19 18.57 -17.92
N VAL A 148 6.32 19.86 -18.20
CA VAL A 148 6.56 20.40 -19.54
C VAL A 148 8.03 20.41 -19.97
N ASP A 149 8.97 20.14 -19.04
CA ASP A 149 10.40 20.12 -19.36
C ASP A 149 10.82 18.86 -20.14
N VAL A 150 9.92 17.86 -20.23
CA VAL A 150 10.23 16.56 -20.80
C VAL A 150 9.24 16.18 -21.90
N LEU A 151 9.68 16.29 -23.14
CA LEU A 151 8.84 16.05 -24.32
C LEU A 151 8.39 14.59 -24.49
N THR A 152 9.18 13.63 -24.03
CA THR A 152 8.89 12.19 -24.15
C THR A 152 7.69 11.73 -23.33
N GLN A 153 7.26 12.53 -22.36
CA GLN A 153 6.10 12.26 -21.51
C GLN A 153 4.76 12.71 -22.11
N ILE A 154 4.79 13.51 -23.16
CA ILE A 154 3.60 14.19 -23.73
C ILE A 154 2.52 13.20 -24.15
N ALA A 155 2.84 11.97 -24.52
CA ALA A 155 1.86 10.98 -24.90
C ALA A 155 1.66 9.88 -23.86
N GLY A 156 2.38 9.88 -22.74
CA GLY A 156 2.33 8.82 -21.71
C GLY A 156 2.73 7.42 -22.25
N LEU A 157 3.36 7.37 -23.43
CA LEU A 157 3.61 6.13 -24.15
C LEU A 157 4.91 5.44 -23.77
N HIS A 158 5.79 6.13 -23.04
CA HIS A 158 7.10 5.60 -22.64
C HIS A 158 7.28 5.67 -21.12
N VAL A 159 6.45 4.91 -20.40
CA VAL A 159 6.50 4.81 -18.95
C VAL A 159 6.64 3.33 -18.58
N PRO A 160 7.88 2.84 -18.29
CA PRO A 160 8.10 1.44 -17.95
C PRO A 160 7.59 1.06 -16.57
N SER A 161 7.24 2.01 -15.70
CA SER A 161 6.91 1.79 -14.29
C SER A 161 5.84 0.73 -14.06
N PHE A 162 4.79 0.69 -14.89
CA PHE A 162 3.71 -0.29 -14.74
C PHE A 162 4.17 -1.71 -15.11
N ALA A 163 5.01 -1.83 -16.17
CA ALA A 163 5.62 -3.09 -16.54
C ALA A 163 6.62 -3.56 -15.49
N ASN A 164 7.47 -2.65 -14.98
CA ASN A 164 8.42 -2.93 -13.90
C ASN A 164 7.70 -3.41 -12.66
N TRP A 165 6.65 -2.68 -12.22
CA TRP A 165 5.84 -3.06 -11.07
C TRP A 165 5.21 -4.44 -11.24
N SER A 166 4.62 -4.71 -12.41
CA SER A 166 3.99 -6.01 -12.71
C SER A 166 5.03 -7.15 -12.74
N SER A 167 6.26 -6.86 -13.19
CA SER A 167 7.35 -7.86 -13.24
C SER A 167 7.84 -8.34 -11.87
N LEU A 168 7.47 -7.65 -10.80
CA LEU A 168 7.78 -8.04 -9.41
C LEU A 168 6.88 -9.19 -8.92
N SER A 169 5.81 -9.51 -9.64
CA SER A 169 4.89 -10.60 -9.28
C SER A 169 5.63 -11.92 -9.15
N GLY A 170 5.43 -12.61 -8.02
CA GLY A 170 6.09 -13.88 -7.73
C GLY A 170 7.56 -13.77 -7.27
N THR A 171 8.13 -12.56 -7.23
CA THR A 171 9.49 -12.33 -6.72
C THR A 171 9.51 -11.46 -5.47
N CYS A 172 8.82 -10.33 -5.50
CA CYS A 172 8.74 -9.41 -4.37
C CYS A 172 7.30 -9.31 -3.90
N LEU A 173 7.03 -9.55 -2.61
CA LEU A 173 5.72 -9.27 -2.01
C LEU A 173 5.42 -7.77 -2.12
N ARG A 174 4.23 -7.42 -2.59
CA ARG A 174 3.78 -6.02 -2.72
C ARG A 174 2.48 -5.82 -1.92
N ILE A 175 2.58 -5.05 -0.83
CA ILE A 175 1.44 -4.64 -0.01
C ILE A 175 1.13 -3.19 -0.37
N ALA A 176 -0.05 -2.94 -0.92
CA ALA A 176 -0.50 -1.60 -1.27
C ALA A 176 -1.55 -1.08 -0.31
N ILE A 177 -1.41 0.18 0.07
CA ILE A 177 -2.34 0.93 0.92
C ILE A 177 -2.88 2.10 0.12
N THR A 178 -4.20 2.33 0.20
CA THR A 178 -4.80 3.60 -0.22
C THR A 178 -5.63 4.19 0.90
N ASN A 179 -5.50 5.50 1.09
CA ASN A 179 -6.09 6.24 2.21
C ASN A 179 -6.91 7.46 1.75
N GLY A 180 -7.28 7.50 0.47
CA GLY A 180 -8.01 8.59 -0.14
C GLY A 180 -8.34 8.30 -1.59
N TYR A 181 -8.13 9.26 -2.47
CA TYR A 181 -8.32 9.11 -3.91
C TYR A 181 -7.16 8.33 -4.53
N CYS A 182 -7.46 7.27 -5.23
CA CYS A 182 -6.51 6.42 -5.92
C CYS A 182 -6.98 6.19 -7.37
N PHE A 183 -6.53 7.04 -8.29
CA PHE A 183 -7.04 7.04 -9.66
C PHE A 183 -5.97 6.73 -10.69
N ALA A 184 -6.40 6.20 -11.84
CA ALA A 184 -5.59 5.94 -13.03
C ALA A 184 -4.30 5.16 -12.71
N GLY A 185 -3.11 5.71 -12.96
CA GLY A 185 -1.84 5.05 -12.71
C GLY A 185 -1.62 4.61 -11.26
N ASN A 186 -2.10 5.40 -10.29
CA ASN A 186 -2.06 5.02 -8.88
C ASN A 186 -2.92 3.77 -8.62
N ALA A 187 -4.13 3.73 -9.20
CA ALA A 187 -5.03 2.57 -9.10
C ALA A 187 -4.46 1.33 -9.82
N ALA A 188 -3.69 1.52 -10.91
CA ALA A 188 -3.02 0.42 -11.60
C ALA A 188 -1.96 -0.26 -10.71
N LEU A 189 -1.14 0.53 -10.00
CA LEU A 189 -0.17 0.00 -9.04
C LEU A 189 -0.86 -0.69 -7.86
N TYR A 190 -1.87 -0.04 -7.28
CA TYR A 190 -2.67 -0.60 -6.20
C TYR A 190 -3.32 -1.93 -6.61
N GLY A 191 -4.05 -1.93 -7.72
CA GLY A 191 -4.84 -3.09 -8.19
C GLY A 191 -3.99 -4.29 -8.60
N SER A 192 -2.74 -4.07 -9.05
CA SER A 192 -1.80 -5.13 -9.43
C SER A 192 -0.85 -5.57 -8.30
N SER A 193 -1.03 -5.05 -7.09
CA SER A 193 -0.32 -5.51 -5.89
C SER A 193 -0.87 -6.85 -5.36
N ASP A 194 -0.08 -7.54 -4.57
CA ASP A 194 -0.45 -8.87 -4.07
C ASP A 194 -1.49 -8.78 -2.94
N ILE A 195 -1.36 -7.80 -2.04
CA ILE A 195 -2.32 -7.53 -0.96
C ILE A 195 -2.67 -6.04 -0.97
N ARG A 196 -3.96 -5.72 -0.87
CA ARG A 196 -4.51 -4.38 -1.01
C ARG A 196 -5.33 -3.98 0.20
N ILE A 197 -4.86 -2.95 0.90
CA ILE A 197 -5.49 -2.37 2.08
C ILE A 197 -6.09 -1.03 1.69
N ALA A 198 -7.32 -0.75 2.09
CA ALA A 198 -7.94 0.56 1.93
C ALA A 198 -8.50 1.07 3.25
N THR A 199 -8.45 2.38 3.45
CA THR A 199 -9.17 3.03 4.56
C THR A 199 -10.61 3.33 4.18
N LYS A 200 -11.48 3.48 5.17
CA LYS A 200 -12.86 3.98 4.96
C LYS A 200 -12.83 5.33 4.23
N GLY A 201 -13.75 5.51 3.29
CA GLY A 201 -13.84 6.73 2.49
C GLY A 201 -12.84 6.82 1.34
N SER A 202 -12.04 5.77 1.08
CA SER A 202 -11.20 5.71 -0.11
C SER A 202 -12.01 5.52 -1.38
N ASN A 203 -11.47 6.04 -2.49
CA ASN A 203 -12.05 5.90 -3.83
C ASN A 203 -10.99 5.34 -4.78
N ILE A 204 -11.31 4.26 -5.49
CA ILE A 204 -10.35 3.55 -6.34
C ILE A 204 -10.96 3.39 -7.73
N GLY A 205 -10.33 3.97 -8.75
CA GLY A 205 -10.83 3.90 -10.12
C GLY A 205 -9.73 4.07 -11.16
N MET A 206 -9.88 3.40 -12.32
CA MET A 206 -8.91 3.50 -13.42
C MET A 206 -8.97 4.83 -14.15
N ALA A 207 -9.97 5.68 -13.89
CA ALA A 207 -10.08 7.04 -14.42
C ALA A 207 -10.56 7.97 -13.31
N GLY A 208 -9.95 9.15 -13.20
CA GLY A 208 -10.46 10.22 -12.36
C GLY A 208 -11.58 11.00 -13.06
N PRO A 209 -12.32 11.88 -12.34
CA PRO A 209 -13.46 12.63 -12.86
C PRO A 209 -13.16 13.40 -14.16
N ALA A 210 -12.00 14.03 -14.24
CA ALA A 210 -11.61 14.82 -15.43
C ALA A 210 -11.46 13.94 -16.70
N MET A 211 -10.97 12.72 -16.57
CA MET A 211 -10.86 11.78 -17.68
C MET A 211 -12.23 11.26 -18.11
N ILE A 212 -13.13 11.00 -17.15
CA ILE A 212 -14.50 10.55 -17.42
C ILE A 212 -15.27 11.64 -18.18
N GLU A 213 -15.18 12.89 -17.72
CA GLU A 213 -15.81 14.04 -18.37
C GLU A 213 -15.20 14.28 -19.77
N GLY A 214 -13.87 14.26 -19.90
CA GLY A 214 -13.16 14.40 -21.17
C GLY A 214 -13.49 13.29 -22.18
N GLY A 215 -13.82 12.10 -21.70
CA GLY A 215 -14.31 10.96 -22.50
C GLY A 215 -15.80 11.03 -22.88
N GLY A 216 -16.51 12.08 -22.48
CA GLY A 216 -17.94 12.25 -22.78
C GLY A 216 -18.88 11.32 -22.00
N LEU A 217 -18.38 10.72 -20.91
CA LEU A 217 -19.14 9.74 -20.10
C LEU A 217 -19.94 10.37 -18.96
N GLY A 218 -19.98 11.71 -18.86
CA GLY A 218 -20.71 12.46 -17.85
C GLY A 218 -19.80 13.18 -16.86
N LYS A 219 -20.42 13.89 -15.92
CA LYS A 219 -19.73 14.61 -14.84
C LYS A 219 -19.96 13.90 -13.52
N PHE A 220 -18.87 13.57 -12.85
CA PHE A 220 -18.89 12.88 -11.55
C PHE A 220 -18.03 13.64 -10.55
N SER A 221 -18.43 13.64 -9.28
CA SER A 221 -17.54 14.08 -8.23
C SER A 221 -16.48 13.00 -7.94
N PRO A 222 -15.30 13.35 -7.41
CA PRO A 222 -14.30 12.34 -7.04
C PRO A 222 -14.84 11.24 -6.11
N LYS A 223 -15.79 11.58 -5.23
CA LYS A 223 -16.43 10.66 -4.29
C LYS A 223 -17.37 9.65 -4.96
N ASP A 224 -17.83 9.93 -6.17
CA ASP A 224 -18.72 9.03 -6.90
C ASP A 224 -17.96 8.00 -7.73
N VAL A 225 -16.65 8.16 -7.88
CA VAL A 225 -15.81 7.28 -8.69
C VAL A 225 -15.19 6.20 -7.82
N GLY A 226 -15.64 4.96 -7.98
CA GLY A 226 -15.09 3.79 -7.32
C GLY A 226 -15.04 3.85 -5.80
N PRO A 227 -16.17 4.11 -5.10
CA PRO A 227 -16.21 4.12 -3.65
C PRO A 227 -15.78 2.77 -3.09
N VAL A 228 -15.09 2.77 -1.97
CA VAL A 228 -14.46 1.58 -1.37
C VAL A 228 -15.47 0.47 -1.05
N GLU A 229 -16.70 0.84 -0.74
CA GLU A 229 -17.80 -0.11 -0.46
C GLU A 229 -18.14 -1.00 -1.66
N ASP A 230 -18.05 -0.46 -2.87
CA ASP A 230 -18.26 -1.21 -4.10
C ASP A 230 -17.00 -2.01 -4.46
N GLN A 231 -15.82 -1.45 -4.24
CA GLN A 231 -14.55 -2.12 -4.50
C GLN A 231 -14.31 -3.33 -3.59
N LEU A 232 -14.84 -3.30 -2.36
CA LEU A 232 -14.87 -4.45 -1.47
C LEU A 232 -15.72 -5.60 -2.03
N LYS A 233 -16.93 -5.29 -2.50
CA LYS A 233 -17.85 -6.28 -3.09
C LYS A 233 -17.31 -6.87 -4.39
N ASN A 234 -16.53 -6.09 -5.12
CA ASN A 234 -15.88 -6.49 -6.37
C ASN A 234 -14.56 -7.23 -6.18
N GLY A 235 -14.07 -7.36 -4.92
CA GLY A 235 -12.82 -8.05 -4.60
C GLY A 235 -11.56 -7.28 -5.00
N VAL A 236 -11.66 -5.99 -5.27
CA VAL A 236 -10.51 -5.10 -5.55
C VAL A 236 -9.74 -4.82 -4.26
N VAL A 237 -10.44 -4.67 -3.13
CA VAL A 237 -9.85 -4.44 -1.81
C VAL A 237 -9.83 -5.75 -1.03
N ASP A 238 -8.68 -6.11 -0.46
CA ASP A 238 -8.52 -7.30 0.35
C ASP A 238 -8.89 -7.05 1.82
N ILE A 239 -8.49 -5.89 2.36
CA ILE A 239 -8.74 -5.51 3.77
C ILE A 239 -9.19 -4.05 3.83
N LEU A 240 -10.30 -3.80 4.52
CA LEU A 240 -10.78 -2.46 4.87
C LEU A 240 -10.44 -2.16 6.32
N VAL A 241 -9.90 -0.98 6.57
CA VAL A 241 -9.56 -0.48 7.91
C VAL A 241 -10.12 0.92 8.13
N ASP A 242 -10.13 1.36 9.38
CA ASP A 242 -10.76 2.64 9.74
C ASP A 242 -9.97 3.87 9.29
N ASN A 243 -8.65 3.83 9.39
CA ASN A 243 -7.76 4.98 9.15
C ASN A 243 -6.34 4.52 8.75
N GLU A 244 -5.47 5.50 8.49
CA GLU A 244 -4.10 5.27 8.05
C GLU A 244 -3.23 4.57 9.10
N GLU A 245 -3.49 4.80 10.38
CA GLU A 245 -2.79 4.13 11.47
C GLU A 245 -3.07 2.63 11.45
N ALA A 246 -4.34 2.26 11.39
CA ALA A 246 -4.76 0.88 11.26
C ALA A 246 -4.25 0.23 9.96
N ALA A 247 -4.21 1.00 8.85
CA ALA A 247 -3.66 0.51 7.57
C ALA A 247 -2.18 0.18 7.67
N THR A 248 -1.40 1.06 8.30
CA THR A 248 0.04 0.86 8.52
C THR A 248 0.28 -0.36 9.42
N GLN A 249 -0.44 -0.45 10.54
CA GLN A 249 -0.32 -1.59 11.45
C GLN A 249 -0.72 -2.90 10.78
N THR A 250 -1.77 -2.90 9.96
CA THR A 250 -2.19 -4.07 9.17
C THR A 250 -1.11 -4.48 8.18
N ALA A 251 -0.47 -3.53 7.51
CA ALA A 251 0.63 -3.82 6.58
C ALA A 251 1.85 -4.43 7.29
N LYS A 252 2.23 -3.90 8.47
CA LYS A 252 3.29 -4.49 9.32
C LYS A 252 2.93 -5.92 9.74
N SER A 253 1.71 -6.16 10.19
CA SER A 253 1.23 -7.48 10.57
C SER A 253 1.24 -8.46 9.40
N LEU A 254 0.77 -8.03 8.21
CA LEU A 254 0.81 -8.85 6.99
C LEU A 254 2.24 -9.19 6.58
N LEU A 255 3.13 -8.20 6.60
CA LEU A 255 4.54 -8.41 6.25
C LEU A 255 5.19 -9.44 7.17
N SER A 256 4.86 -9.43 8.46
CA SER A 256 5.36 -10.37 9.47
C SER A 256 5.14 -11.84 9.09
N TYR A 257 4.06 -12.18 8.36
CA TYR A 257 3.83 -13.57 7.89
C TYR A 257 4.88 -14.05 6.87
N PHE A 258 5.59 -13.14 6.24
CA PHE A 258 6.62 -13.42 5.24
C PHE A 258 8.05 -13.23 5.78
N GLN A 259 8.18 -12.80 7.04
CA GLN A 259 9.46 -12.54 7.71
C GLN A 259 9.92 -13.68 8.64
N GLY A 260 9.26 -14.85 8.55
CA GLY A 260 9.62 -16.04 9.33
C GLY A 260 8.66 -16.33 10.48
N SER A 261 9.04 -17.30 11.31
CA SER A 261 8.25 -17.72 12.46
C SER A 261 8.42 -16.76 13.63
N LEU A 262 7.37 -16.60 14.44
CA LEU A 262 7.45 -15.94 15.73
C LEU A 262 7.93 -16.96 16.78
N LEU A 263 8.75 -16.49 17.71
CA LEU A 263 9.23 -17.32 18.83
C LEU A 263 8.22 -17.37 19.98
N GLU A 264 7.45 -16.30 20.12
CA GLU A 264 6.40 -16.17 21.14
C GLU A 264 5.04 -16.30 20.48
N PHE A 265 4.20 -17.17 21.00
CA PHE A 265 2.84 -17.40 20.54
C PHE A 265 1.94 -17.83 21.70
N ASP A 266 0.64 -17.57 21.58
CA ASP A 266 -0.37 -18.01 22.52
C ASP A 266 -1.43 -18.84 21.79
N VAL A 267 -1.97 -19.87 22.44
CA VAL A 267 -2.91 -20.80 21.83
C VAL A 267 -4.24 -20.82 22.55
N ASN A 268 -5.29 -21.11 21.82
CA ASN A 268 -6.61 -21.38 22.40
C ASN A 268 -6.68 -22.83 22.93
N ASP A 269 -7.66 -23.08 23.79
CA ASP A 269 -7.93 -24.44 24.28
C ASP A 269 -8.39 -25.35 23.13
N GLN A 270 -7.48 -26.15 22.60
CA GLN A 270 -7.71 -27.06 21.49
C GLN A 270 -8.73 -28.18 21.81
N SER A 271 -9.06 -28.40 23.08
CA SER A 271 -10.07 -29.40 23.46
C SER A 271 -11.46 -29.04 22.92
N LYS A 272 -11.72 -27.74 22.70
CA LYS A 272 -12.96 -27.20 22.12
C LYS A 272 -13.22 -27.67 20.68
N LEU A 273 -12.18 -28.06 19.93
CA LEU A 273 -12.32 -28.60 18.57
C LEU A 273 -13.17 -29.88 18.55
N LYS A 274 -13.24 -30.64 19.66
CA LYS A 274 -14.05 -31.85 19.76
C LYS A 274 -15.57 -31.60 19.72
N SER A 275 -15.99 -30.40 20.09
CA SER A 275 -17.43 -30.04 20.22
C SER A 275 -17.87 -28.94 19.26
N ILE A 276 -16.96 -28.39 18.41
CA ILE A 276 -17.31 -27.27 17.53
C ILE A 276 -18.20 -27.72 16.36
N LEU A 277 -18.06 -28.95 15.91
CA LEU A 277 -18.90 -29.49 14.85
C LEU A 277 -20.20 -30.03 15.45
N PRO A 278 -21.38 -29.71 14.89
CA PRO A 278 -22.65 -30.29 15.33
C PRO A 278 -22.65 -31.80 15.13
N ASP A 279 -23.21 -32.52 16.10
CA ASP A 279 -23.43 -33.99 15.99
C ASP A 279 -24.33 -34.32 14.80
N ASP A 280 -25.37 -33.51 14.60
CA ASP A 280 -26.24 -33.63 13.43
C ASP A 280 -25.71 -32.79 12.26
N ARG A 281 -25.26 -33.47 11.23
CA ARG A 281 -24.66 -32.85 10.02
C ARG A 281 -25.63 -31.99 9.20
N ARG A 282 -26.89 -31.92 9.54
CA ARG A 282 -27.87 -31.01 8.95
C ARG A 282 -27.75 -29.58 9.45
N TYR A 283 -27.07 -29.37 10.57
CA TYR A 283 -26.82 -28.04 11.12
C TYR A 283 -25.50 -27.48 10.56
N THR A 284 -25.48 -26.18 10.29
CA THR A 284 -24.30 -25.42 9.88
C THR A 284 -23.49 -24.99 11.12
N TYR A 285 -22.21 -24.77 10.91
CA TYR A 285 -21.32 -24.17 11.91
C TYR A 285 -20.57 -23.00 11.29
N GLU A 286 -20.11 -22.06 12.13
CA GLU A 286 -19.30 -20.94 11.66
C GLU A 286 -17.83 -21.39 11.56
N ILE A 287 -17.32 -21.40 10.33
CA ILE A 287 -15.94 -21.86 10.05
C ILE A 287 -14.89 -20.96 10.72
N ARG A 288 -15.21 -19.69 10.96
CA ARG A 288 -14.30 -18.75 11.62
C ARG A 288 -14.04 -19.11 13.07
N ASP A 289 -15.06 -19.66 13.77
CA ASP A 289 -14.91 -20.14 15.15
C ASP A 289 -13.92 -21.33 15.21
N LEU A 290 -13.95 -22.20 14.19
CA LEU A 290 -12.99 -23.30 14.07
C LEU A 290 -11.59 -22.76 13.81
N ILE A 291 -11.44 -21.79 12.89
CA ILE A 291 -10.18 -21.14 12.58
C ILE A 291 -9.59 -20.49 13.83
N GLU A 292 -10.41 -19.75 14.60
CA GLU A 292 -9.95 -19.08 15.82
C GLU A 292 -9.42 -20.06 16.88
N ILE A 293 -10.04 -21.24 17.01
CA ILE A 293 -9.56 -22.26 17.96
C ILE A 293 -8.32 -22.99 17.44
N LEU A 294 -8.27 -23.28 16.14
CA LEU A 294 -7.20 -24.09 15.53
C LEU A 294 -5.85 -23.37 15.50
N PHE A 295 -5.88 -22.06 15.21
CA PHE A 295 -4.67 -21.24 15.04
C PHE A 295 -4.29 -20.51 16.34
N ASP A 296 -3.07 -19.98 16.36
CA ASP A 296 -2.59 -19.15 17.46
C ASP A 296 -3.51 -17.96 17.68
N LYS A 297 -3.69 -17.55 18.93
CA LYS A 297 -4.58 -16.44 19.27
C LYS A 297 -4.22 -15.17 18.48
N LEU A 298 -5.26 -14.51 17.94
CA LEU A 298 -5.15 -13.26 17.19
C LEU A 298 -4.23 -13.34 15.95
N SER A 299 -3.87 -14.55 15.52
CA SER A 299 -3.01 -14.71 14.36
C SER A 299 -3.75 -14.78 13.04
N PHE A 300 -5.06 -14.89 13.00
CA PHE A 300 -5.78 -14.98 11.73
C PHE A 300 -6.07 -13.60 11.14
N ILE A 301 -5.56 -13.34 9.94
CA ILE A 301 -5.90 -12.17 9.12
C ILE A 301 -6.68 -12.66 7.91
N GLU A 302 -7.98 -12.32 7.87
CA GLU A 302 -8.88 -12.66 6.78
C GLU A 302 -8.71 -11.70 5.61
N LEU A 303 -8.56 -12.24 4.40
CA LEU A 303 -8.53 -11.48 3.14
C LEU A 303 -9.89 -11.58 2.44
N LYS A 304 -10.32 -10.50 1.78
CA LYS A 304 -11.53 -10.44 0.93
C LYS A 304 -12.81 -10.84 1.64
N ARG A 305 -12.94 -10.49 2.91
CA ARG A 305 -14.11 -10.86 3.74
C ARG A 305 -15.47 -10.51 3.10
N SER A 306 -15.52 -9.45 2.29
CA SER A 306 -16.75 -8.99 1.63
C SER A 306 -16.95 -9.53 0.22
N TYR A 307 -16.00 -10.32 -0.30
CA TYR A 307 -16.04 -10.88 -1.65
C TYR A 307 -15.94 -12.40 -1.60
N GLY A 308 -16.84 -13.10 -2.31
CA GLY A 308 -16.82 -14.56 -2.36
C GLY A 308 -17.04 -15.21 -0.99
N GLN A 309 -17.99 -14.74 -0.20
CA GLN A 309 -18.19 -15.06 1.23
C GLN A 309 -18.39 -16.53 1.57
N SER A 310 -18.58 -17.40 0.57
CA SER A 310 -18.65 -18.87 0.77
C SER A 310 -17.29 -19.51 1.02
N VAL A 311 -16.19 -18.77 0.82
CA VAL A 311 -14.82 -19.23 1.06
C VAL A 311 -14.09 -18.19 1.90
N VAL A 312 -13.51 -18.62 3.00
CA VAL A 312 -12.65 -17.82 3.86
C VAL A 312 -11.19 -18.03 3.45
N THR A 313 -10.50 -16.94 3.18
CA THR A 313 -9.07 -16.96 2.84
C THR A 313 -8.29 -16.03 3.74
N GLY A 314 -7.04 -16.34 4.03
CA GLY A 314 -6.20 -15.48 4.86
C GLY A 314 -4.89 -16.12 5.25
N PHE A 315 -4.23 -15.51 6.22
CA PHE A 315 -3.02 -16.01 6.85
C PHE A 315 -3.25 -16.23 8.33
N ALA A 316 -2.64 -17.26 8.89
CA ALA A 316 -2.68 -17.56 10.31
C ALA A 316 -1.37 -18.22 10.76
N ARG A 317 -1.22 -18.46 12.06
CA ARG A 317 -0.04 -19.14 12.60
C ARG A 317 -0.45 -20.35 13.44
N ILE A 318 0.42 -21.35 13.45
CA ILE A 318 0.41 -22.48 14.39
C ILE A 318 1.81 -22.55 14.99
N GLU A 319 1.93 -22.43 16.30
CA GLU A 319 3.20 -22.39 17.02
C GLU A 319 4.17 -21.35 16.40
N GLY A 320 3.66 -20.17 16.11
CA GLY A 320 4.39 -19.07 15.48
C GLY A 320 4.68 -19.24 13.99
N LYS A 321 4.45 -20.41 13.38
CA LYS A 321 4.73 -20.70 11.96
C LYS A 321 3.56 -20.25 11.08
N THR A 322 3.86 -19.62 9.98
CA THR A 322 2.86 -19.09 9.04
C THR A 322 2.21 -20.16 8.19
N PHE A 323 0.89 -20.06 8.03
CA PHE A 323 0.07 -20.87 7.14
C PHE A 323 -0.86 -19.98 6.30
N GLY A 324 -1.06 -20.34 5.03
CA GLY A 324 -2.18 -19.85 4.24
C GLY A 324 -3.44 -20.63 4.64
N VAL A 325 -4.52 -19.90 4.83
CA VAL A 325 -5.83 -20.46 5.20
C VAL A 325 -6.76 -20.42 3.99
N LEU A 326 -7.35 -21.56 3.66
CA LEU A 326 -8.43 -21.71 2.68
C LEU A 326 -9.49 -22.60 3.29
N ALA A 327 -10.65 -22.02 3.65
CA ALA A 327 -11.72 -22.73 4.33
C ALA A 327 -13.06 -22.47 3.64
N SER A 328 -13.85 -23.53 3.46
CA SER A 328 -15.22 -23.41 2.90
C SER A 328 -16.23 -23.25 4.02
N VAL A 329 -17.16 -22.33 3.82
CA VAL A 329 -18.25 -22.06 4.77
C VAL A 329 -19.37 -23.11 4.68
N SER A 330 -19.43 -23.90 3.59
CA SER A 330 -20.42 -24.94 3.39
C SER A 330 -19.87 -26.12 2.60
N TYR A 331 -20.10 -27.32 3.11
CA TYR A 331 -19.71 -28.58 2.44
C TYR A 331 -20.29 -28.75 1.02
N THR A 332 -21.42 -28.11 0.73
CA THR A 332 -22.15 -28.24 -0.55
C THR A 332 -21.47 -27.51 -1.70
N HIS A 333 -20.54 -26.60 -1.44
CA HIS A 333 -19.88 -25.81 -2.50
C HIS A 333 -18.56 -26.41 -3.02
N LEU A 334 -18.02 -27.42 -2.35
CA LEU A 334 -16.78 -28.12 -2.77
C LEU A 334 -17.03 -29.42 -3.54
N THR A 335 -18.28 -29.77 -3.85
CA THR A 335 -18.52 -30.87 -4.79
C THR A 335 -18.05 -30.40 -6.17
N LEU A 336 -16.87 -30.86 -6.60
CA LEU A 336 -16.48 -30.81 -8.00
C LEU A 336 -17.63 -31.34 -8.83
N PRO A 337 -18.01 -30.70 -9.95
CA PRO A 337 -19.03 -31.24 -10.82
C PRO A 337 -18.59 -32.65 -11.23
N THR A 338 -19.26 -33.67 -10.70
CA THR A 338 -19.12 -35.02 -11.20
C THR A 338 -19.50 -34.95 -12.67
N ARG A 339 -18.54 -35.20 -13.54
CA ARG A 339 -18.84 -35.38 -14.96
C ARG A 339 -19.94 -36.42 -15.05
N SER A 340 -21.16 -35.98 -15.37
CA SER A 340 -22.17 -36.87 -15.93
C SER A 340 -21.62 -37.40 -17.26
N ARG A 341 -21.43 -38.68 -17.36
CA ARG A 341 -21.15 -39.34 -18.64
C ARG A 341 -22.32 -39.19 -19.58
#